data_63fcb4d158f5c099709b9c08bc6c9fee
#
_entry.id   63fcb4d158f5c099709b9c08bc6c9fee
#
_cell.length_a   1.000
_cell.length_b   1.000
_cell.length_c   1.000
_cell.angle_alpha   90.00
_cell.angle_beta   90.00
_cell.angle_gamma   90.00
#
_symmetry.space_group_name_H-M   'P 1'
#
loop_
_entity.id
_entity.type
_entity.pdbx_description
1 polymer ?
#
loop_
_entity_poly.entity_id
_entity_poly.type
_entity_poly.pdbx_seq_one_letter_code
_entity_poly.pdbx_strand_id
1 'polypeptide(L)'
;MDAVALDGYNWGISAAWSSWIAPAELFGPGLAELRRLAPGKQVLIAETSSAEQGGSKADWNTALISYLAARADVTAVVWFNFNKETDWRINSSTSSSTALADALAARPQ
;
A
#
# COMPACT_ATOMS: atom_id res chain seq x y z
N MET A 1 2.55 -23.16 7.57
CA MET A 1 2.47 -21.68 7.37
C MET A 1 1.05 -21.34 6.95
N ASP A 2 0.39 -20.50 7.73
CA ASP A 2 -1.02 -20.13 7.48
C ASP A 2 -1.15 -18.87 6.64
N ALA A 3 -0.13 -18.02 6.62
CA ALA A 3 -0.13 -16.76 5.87
C ALA A 3 1.27 -16.44 5.37
N VAL A 4 1.33 -15.62 4.33
CA VAL A 4 2.57 -15.04 3.81
C VAL A 4 2.47 -13.52 3.85
N ALA A 5 3.60 -12.84 3.84
CA ALA A 5 3.63 -11.38 4.00
C ALA A 5 4.43 -10.72 2.87
N LEU A 6 4.06 -9.48 2.56
CA LEU A 6 4.70 -8.67 1.55
C LEU A 6 4.81 -7.23 2.05
N ASP A 7 5.92 -6.58 1.79
CA ASP A 7 6.15 -5.16 2.12
C ASP A 7 6.34 -4.37 0.84
N GLY A 8 5.94 -3.11 0.85
CA GLY A 8 6.20 -2.23 -0.26
C GLY A 8 5.94 -0.77 0.10
N TYR A 9 6.77 0.12 -0.44
CA TYR A 9 6.68 1.56 -0.19
C TYR A 9 6.74 2.33 -1.50
N ASN A 10 5.88 3.33 -1.62
CA ASN A 10 6.02 4.31 -2.69
C ASN A 10 6.88 5.47 -2.20
N TRP A 11 8.16 5.46 -2.53
CA TRP A 11 9.09 6.53 -2.18
C TRP A 11 8.83 7.81 -2.97
N GLY A 12 8.09 7.70 -4.09
CA GLY A 12 7.93 8.82 -5.00
C GLY A 12 9.27 9.34 -5.45
N ILE A 13 9.44 10.64 -5.49
CA ILE A 13 10.72 11.27 -5.81
C ILE A 13 11.45 11.78 -4.56
N SER A 14 11.13 11.23 -3.38
CA SER A 14 11.76 11.65 -2.13
C SER A 14 13.22 11.20 -2.01
N ALA A 15 13.66 10.26 -2.82
CA ALA A 15 15.06 9.83 -2.91
C ALA A 15 15.55 9.93 -4.36
N ALA A 16 16.86 10.12 -4.54
CA ALA A 16 17.45 10.30 -5.87
C ALA A 16 17.27 9.07 -6.76
N TRP A 17 17.18 7.87 -6.14
CA TRP A 17 17.09 6.59 -6.85
C TRP A 17 15.63 6.16 -7.07
N SER A 18 14.65 6.87 -6.51
CA SER A 18 13.26 6.43 -6.51
C SER A 18 12.41 7.17 -7.52
N SER A 19 11.27 6.58 -7.88
CA SER A 19 10.25 7.18 -8.71
C SER A 19 8.88 6.84 -8.14
N TRP A 20 7.86 7.58 -8.56
CA TRP A 20 6.48 7.32 -8.15
C TRP A 20 6.02 5.98 -8.72
N ILE A 21 5.44 5.13 -7.87
CA ILE A 21 4.95 3.84 -8.29
C ILE A 21 3.52 3.62 -7.75
N ALA A 22 2.61 3.26 -8.63
CA ALA A 22 1.23 2.98 -8.26
C ALA A 22 1.13 1.68 -7.45
N PRO A 23 0.10 1.53 -6.59
CA PRO A 23 -0.04 0.31 -5.77
C PRO A 23 -0.06 -0.99 -6.58
N ALA A 24 -0.75 -1.01 -7.72
CA ALA A 24 -0.81 -2.21 -8.57
C ALA A 24 0.56 -2.61 -9.11
N GLU A 25 1.40 -1.64 -9.47
CA GLU A 25 2.76 -1.90 -9.95
C GLU A 25 3.67 -2.32 -8.80
N LEU A 26 3.46 -1.73 -7.62
CA LEU A 26 4.28 -2.02 -6.43
C LEU A 26 4.05 -3.45 -5.93
N PHE A 27 2.80 -3.88 -5.85
CA PHE A 27 2.44 -5.16 -5.24
C PHE A 27 2.13 -6.27 -6.23
N GLY A 28 1.79 -5.95 -7.47
CA GLY A 28 1.36 -6.94 -8.46
C GLY A 28 2.34 -8.10 -8.65
N PRO A 29 3.62 -7.82 -8.96
CA PRO A 29 4.59 -8.89 -9.16
C PRO A 29 4.80 -9.76 -7.91
N GLY A 30 4.89 -9.13 -6.74
CA GLY A 30 5.07 -9.87 -5.47
C GLY A 30 3.88 -10.74 -5.13
N LEU A 31 2.67 -10.24 -5.34
CA LEU A 31 1.45 -11.02 -5.10
C LEU A 31 1.37 -12.22 -6.03
N ALA A 32 1.70 -12.04 -7.32
CA ALA A 32 1.71 -13.14 -8.28
C ALA A 32 2.73 -14.20 -7.88
N GLU A 33 3.92 -13.80 -7.43
CA GLU A 33 4.95 -14.72 -7.00
C GLU A 33 4.55 -15.48 -5.73
N LEU A 34 3.95 -14.79 -4.76
CA LEU A 34 3.48 -15.45 -3.53
C LEU A 34 2.38 -16.47 -3.82
N ARG A 35 1.47 -16.17 -4.73
CA ARG A 35 0.42 -17.11 -5.13
C ARG A 35 0.99 -18.34 -5.82
N ARG A 36 2.07 -18.17 -6.58
CA ARG A 36 2.77 -19.28 -7.24
C ARG A 36 3.48 -20.15 -6.22
N LEU A 37 4.14 -19.54 -5.22
CA LEU A 37 4.95 -20.26 -4.23
C LEU A 37 4.09 -20.87 -3.12
N ALA A 38 3.01 -20.22 -2.74
CA ALA A 38 2.17 -20.63 -1.60
C ALA A 38 0.69 -20.49 -1.96
N PRO A 39 0.19 -21.28 -2.90
CA PRO A 39 -1.20 -21.16 -3.36
C PRO A 39 -2.18 -21.40 -2.21
N GLY A 40 -3.25 -20.61 -2.21
CA GLY A 40 -4.31 -20.73 -1.22
C GLY A 40 -4.01 -20.13 0.15
N LYS A 41 -2.85 -19.50 0.33
CA LYS A 41 -2.50 -18.87 1.60
C LYS A 41 -3.02 -17.43 1.66
N GLN A 42 -3.34 -16.98 2.87
CA GLN A 42 -3.66 -15.58 3.14
C GLN A 42 -2.41 -14.73 2.96
N VAL A 43 -2.59 -13.50 2.48
CA VAL A 43 -1.52 -12.55 2.29
C VAL A 43 -1.72 -11.36 3.20
N LEU A 44 -0.67 -11.00 3.94
CA LEU A 44 -0.63 -9.80 4.75
C LEU A 44 0.26 -8.78 4.05
N ILE A 45 -0.21 -7.55 3.93
CA ILE A 45 0.67 -6.44 3.60
C ILE A 45 1.23 -5.94 4.93
N ALA A 46 2.40 -6.45 5.28
CA ALA A 46 2.96 -6.27 6.62
C ALA A 46 3.48 -4.85 6.85
N GLU A 47 3.94 -4.18 5.79
CA GLU A 47 4.32 -2.77 5.83
C GLU A 47 4.05 -2.11 4.50
N THR A 48 3.42 -0.95 4.51
CA THR A 48 3.26 -0.13 3.32
C THR A 48 3.07 1.33 3.71
N SER A 49 3.47 2.22 2.85
CA SER A 49 3.17 3.63 2.93
C SER A 49 3.51 4.32 1.61
N SER A 50 3.19 5.60 1.53
CA SER A 50 3.54 6.45 0.39
C SER A 50 4.12 7.78 0.86
N ALA A 51 5.08 8.29 0.09
CA ALA A 51 5.54 9.66 0.21
C ALA A 51 4.52 10.61 -0.43
N GLU A 52 4.69 11.92 -0.14
CA GLU A 52 3.89 12.97 -0.79
C GLU A 52 4.54 13.43 -2.11
N GLN A 53 5.85 13.32 -2.23
CA GLN A 53 6.61 13.88 -3.35
C GLN A 53 6.49 13.04 -4.61
N GLY A 54 6.12 13.67 -5.71
CA GLY A 54 6.10 13.06 -7.02
C GLY A 54 4.73 12.71 -7.57
N GLY A 55 3.66 12.88 -6.76
CA GLY A 55 2.31 12.61 -7.20
C GLY A 55 1.30 12.94 -6.11
N SER A 56 0.10 12.41 -6.23
CA SER A 56 -0.95 12.58 -5.23
C SER A 56 -0.98 11.40 -4.27
N LYS A 57 -0.51 11.60 -3.05
CA LYS A 57 -0.59 10.57 -2.01
C LYS A 57 -2.05 10.22 -1.70
N ALA A 58 -2.95 11.21 -1.75
CA ALA A 58 -4.38 10.96 -1.57
C ALA A 58 -4.90 9.94 -2.59
N ASP A 59 -4.58 10.14 -3.86
CA ASP A 59 -4.98 9.21 -4.92
C ASP A 59 -4.30 7.85 -4.75
N TRP A 60 -3.04 7.84 -4.33
CA TRP A 60 -2.32 6.60 -4.06
C TRP A 60 -3.00 5.79 -2.96
N ASN A 61 -3.40 6.46 -1.87
CA ASN A 61 -4.09 5.80 -0.75
C ASN A 61 -5.41 5.19 -1.20
N THR A 62 -6.19 5.92 -1.98
CA THR A 62 -7.45 5.42 -2.55
C THR A 62 -7.21 4.22 -3.45
N ALA A 63 -6.22 4.31 -4.34
CA ALA A 63 -5.87 3.23 -5.25
C ALA A 63 -5.38 1.99 -4.51
N LEU A 64 -4.60 2.17 -3.43
CA LEU A 64 -4.12 1.06 -2.60
C LEU A 64 -5.29 0.24 -2.05
N ILE A 65 -6.23 0.89 -1.41
CA ILE A 65 -7.35 0.20 -0.78
C ILE A 65 -8.24 -0.47 -1.84
N SER A 66 -8.52 0.21 -2.95
CA SER A 66 -9.31 -0.37 -4.04
C SER A 66 -8.60 -1.60 -4.64
N TYR A 67 -7.31 -1.51 -4.84
CA TYR A 67 -6.52 -2.61 -5.40
C TYR A 67 -6.50 -3.82 -4.48
N LEU A 68 -6.22 -3.61 -3.20
CA LEU A 68 -6.11 -4.71 -2.24
C LEU A 68 -7.48 -5.30 -1.88
N ALA A 69 -8.53 -4.47 -1.78
CA ALA A 69 -9.87 -4.95 -1.48
C ALA A 69 -10.43 -5.88 -2.57
N ALA A 70 -9.96 -5.74 -3.80
CA ALA A 70 -10.36 -6.60 -4.91
C ALA A 70 -9.67 -7.98 -4.88
N ARG A 71 -8.73 -8.19 -3.96
CA ARG A 71 -7.97 -9.42 -3.84
C ARG A 71 -8.40 -10.18 -2.58
N ALA A 72 -9.17 -11.24 -2.77
CA ALA A 72 -9.78 -11.99 -1.67
C ALA A 72 -8.75 -12.62 -0.73
N ASP A 73 -7.54 -12.91 -1.21
CA ASP A 73 -6.49 -13.51 -0.41
C ASP A 73 -5.71 -12.50 0.46
N VAL A 74 -5.85 -11.20 0.19
CA VAL A 74 -5.25 -10.17 1.03
C VAL A 74 -6.18 -9.88 2.21
N THR A 75 -5.73 -10.21 3.41
CA THR A 75 -6.57 -10.18 4.61
C THR A 75 -6.25 -9.06 5.57
N ALA A 76 -5.07 -8.43 5.45
CA ALA A 76 -4.70 -7.32 6.33
C ALA A 76 -3.63 -6.45 5.68
N VAL A 77 -3.62 -5.19 6.07
CA VAL A 77 -2.64 -4.19 5.65
C VAL A 77 -2.20 -3.42 6.89
N VAL A 78 -0.89 -3.26 7.06
CA VAL A 78 -0.33 -2.46 8.15
C VAL A 78 0.38 -1.25 7.53
N TRP A 79 -0.07 -0.07 7.90
CA TRP A 79 0.52 1.18 7.43
C TRP A 79 1.73 1.53 8.30
N PHE A 80 2.86 1.85 7.65
CA PHE A 80 4.05 2.34 8.33
C PHE A 80 3.86 3.83 8.62
N ASN A 81 3.41 4.15 9.83
CA ASN A 81 2.99 5.51 10.21
C ASN A 81 4.12 6.22 10.95
N PHE A 82 5.14 6.64 10.21
CA PHE A 82 6.34 7.23 10.78
C PHE A 82 6.90 8.34 9.89
N ASN A 83 7.50 9.34 10.50
CA ASN A 83 8.18 10.42 9.79
C ASN A 83 9.69 10.22 9.97
N LYS A 84 10.34 9.68 8.95
CA LYS A 84 11.74 9.24 9.02
C LYS A 84 12.51 9.74 7.79
N GLU A 85 12.77 8.88 6.81
CA GLU A 85 13.45 9.29 5.56
C GLU A 85 12.59 10.27 4.76
N THR A 86 11.29 10.06 4.80
CA THR A 86 10.26 10.97 4.30
C THR A 86 9.07 10.84 5.25
N ASP A 87 8.04 11.65 5.04
CA ASP A 87 6.85 11.58 5.91
C ASP A 87 5.91 10.48 5.41
N TRP A 88 6.02 9.30 6.01
CA TRP A 88 5.20 8.13 5.69
C TRP A 88 3.83 8.16 6.36
N ARG A 89 3.60 9.08 7.29
CA ARG A 89 2.38 9.07 8.12
C ARG A 89 1.12 9.25 7.27
N ILE A 90 0.04 8.61 7.69
CA ILE A 90 -1.28 8.77 7.09
C ILE A 90 -1.66 10.24 7.06
N ASN A 91 -1.36 10.97 8.13
CA ASN A 91 -1.69 12.37 8.29
C ASN A 91 -0.56 13.32 7.86
N SER A 92 0.29 12.92 6.91
CA SER A 92 1.28 13.83 6.32
C SER A 92 0.62 15.03 5.65
N SER A 93 -0.64 14.88 5.24
CA SER A 93 -1.51 15.97 4.79
C SER A 93 -2.95 15.61 5.13
N THR A 94 -3.82 16.62 5.17
CA THR A 94 -5.25 16.38 5.37
C THR A 94 -5.84 15.57 4.23
N SER A 95 -5.43 15.83 2.99
CA SER A 95 -5.90 15.08 1.82
C SER A 95 -5.53 13.61 1.91
N SER A 96 -4.33 13.30 2.41
CA SER A 96 -3.88 11.92 2.59
C SER A 96 -4.78 11.17 3.59
N SER A 97 -5.00 11.74 4.77
CA SER A 97 -5.81 11.08 5.79
C SER A 97 -7.27 10.97 5.40
N THR A 98 -7.84 11.99 4.75
CA THR A 98 -9.23 11.97 4.28
C THR A 98 -9.41 10.89 3.21
N ALA A 99 -8.50 10.81 2.24
CA ALA A 99 -8.59 9.82 1.17
C ALA A 99 -8.53 8.39 1.71
N LEU A 100 -7.65 8.13 2.66
CA LEU A 100 -7.54 6.80 3.25
C LEU A 100 -8.80 6.44 4.04
N ALA A 101 -9.31 7.38 4.85
CA ALA A 101 -10.53 7.16 5.63
C ALA A 101 -11.72 6.88 4.71
N ASP A 102 -11.88 7.65 3.65
CA ASP A 102 -12.98 7.49 2.69
C ASP A 102 -12.87 6.16 1.95
N ALA A 103 -11.67 5.77 1.53
CA ALA A 103 -11.45 4.51 0.83
C ALA A 103 -11.76 3.31 1.73
N LEU A 104 -11.36 3.37 3.00
CA LEU A 104 -11.66 2.30 3.96
C LEU A 104 -13.16 2.19 4.22
N ALA A 105 -13.86 3.33 4.32
CA ALA A 105 -15.30 3.34 4.52
C ALA A 105 -16.07 2.79 3.30
N ALA A 106 -15.53 2.98 2.10
CA ALA A 106 -16.18 2.56 0.85
C ALA A 106 -15.89 1.11 0.46
N ARG A 107 -14.93 0.45 1.12
CA ARG A 107 -14.55 -0.91 0.73
C ARG A 107 -15.70 -1.89 0.94
N PRO A 108 -15.80 -2.94 0.09
CA PRO A 108 -16.79 -3.99 0.30
C PRO A 108 -16.62 -4.70 1.65
N GLN A 109 -17.71 -5.06 2.25
CA GLN A 109 -17.72 -5.80 3.52
C GLN A 109 -17.54 -7.31 3.28
#